data_3e25ea155b940c5e57770bd16a64b399
#
_entry.id   3e25ea155b940c5e57770bd16a64b399
#
_cell.length_a   1.000
_cell.length_b   1.000
_cell.length_c   1.000
_cell.angle_alpha   90.00
_cell.angle_beta   90.00
_cell.angle_gamma   90.00
#
_symmetry.space_group_name_H-M   'P 1'
#
loop_
_entity.id
_entity.type
_entity.pdbx_description
1 polymer ?
#
loop_
_entity_poly.entity_id
_entity_poly.type
_entity_poly.pdbx_seq_one_letter_code
_entity_poly.pdbx_strand_id
1 'polypeptide(L)'
;MDLQTLREASKITDPLERARLLSRLMTEEQGLVTEAAKLRRQAIAEAREAGMTLEEIAGSLGVSPGRVSQMRKGPTAKAPTGPASRGPRVLVQRALPTEPSVRGSRSLFLVEAEKQGLRPERRMLYVGLEPASEHVGSCLRVETGTDIVARRKLMTADDVPVRIATSYFRADLFGDTRIAEPEFVTPSLQSAIEALGYRFGHAEEVLTARPATTFEATTLELDPGEWVVQVLRASYSTEDTPVHVLETICAGSRHVFPIGQVAGADEF
;
A
#
# COMPACT_ATOMS: atom_id res chain seq x y z
N MET A 1 16.29 16.10 15.93
CA MET A 1 15.92 15.65 17.31
C MET A 1 17.20 15.27 18.03
N ASP A 2 17.37 15.63 19.31
CA ASP A 2 18.53 15.21 20.10
C ASP A 2 18.19 14.07 21.07
N LEU A 3 19.23 13.35 21.52
CA LEU A 3 19.07 12.22 22.44
C LEU A 3 18.50 12.63 23.81
N GLN A 4 18.61 13.89 24.19
CA GLN A 4 18.09 14.40 25.44
C GLN A 4 16.55 14.51 25.39
N THR A 5 16.02 15.01 24.28
CA THR A 5 14.56 15.05 24.02
C THR A 5 13.93 13.66 24.06
N LEU A 6 14.61 12.64 23.47
CA LEU A 6 14.13 11.26 23.53
C LEU A 6 14.17 10.70 24.95
N ARG A 7 15.21 11.00 25.73
CA ARG A 7 15.31 10.57 27.13
C ARG A 7 14.26 11.23 28.01
N GLU A 8 13.91 12.47 27.75
CA GLU A 8 12.83 13.17 28.46
C GLU A 8 11.47 12.59 28.10
N ALA A 9 11.22 12.36 26.82
CA ALA A 9 10.00 11.70 26.37
C ALA A 9 9.85 10.31 27.00
N SER A 10 10.95 9.56 27.17
CA SER A 10 10.90 8.20 27.76
C SER A 10 10.50 8.19 29.23
N LYS A 11 10.62 9.32 29.97
CA LYS A 11 10.26 9.45 31.39
C LYS A 11 8.77 9.66 31.63
N ILE A 12 7.99 9.92 30.58
CA ILE A 12 6.53 10.07 30.70
C ILE A 12 5.93 8.75 31.18
N THR A 13 5.26 8.80 32.30
CA THR A 13 4.71 7.60 32.98
C THR A 13 3.49 7.03 32.27
N ASP A 14 2.63 7.89 31.69
CA ASP A 14 1.51 7.42 30.86
C ASP A 14 2.03 6.86 29.52
N PRO A 15 1.84 5.55 29.26
CA PRO A 15 2.31 4.93 28.02
C PRO A 15 1.69 5.52 26.76
N LEU A 16 0.43 5.95 26.83
CA LEU A 16 -0.29 6.50 25.68
C LEU A 16 0.18 7.93 25.34
N GLU A 17 0.38 8.75 26.36
CA GLU A 17 0.93 10.09 26.21
C GLU A 17 2.36 10.05 25.67
N ARG A 18 3.17 9.14 26.22
CA ARG A 18 4.54 8.86 25.74
C ARG A 18 4.55 8.45 24.27
N ALA A 19 3.71 7.50 23.89
CA ALA A 19 3.62 7.06 22.50
C ALA A 19 3.18 8.17 21.54
N ARG A 20 2.22 9.01 21.94
CA ARG A 20 1.78 10.16 21.14
C ARG A 20 2.89 11.20 20.96
N LEU A 21 3.66 11.50 22.00
CA LEU A 21 4.77 12.43 21.90
C LEU A 21 5.87 11.90 20.99
N LEU A 22 6.29 10.63 21.18
CA LEU A 22 7.30 9.99 20.33
C LEU A 22 6.86 9.94 18.86
N SER A 23 5.60 9.63 18.57
CA SER A 23 5.06 9.63 17.19
C SER A 23 5.11 11.03 16.56
N ARG A 24 4.79 12.10 17.30
CA ARG A 24 4.93 13.48 16.82
C ARG A 24 6.38 13.82 16.51
N LEU A 25 7.29 13.54 17.43
CA LEU A 25 8.72 13.79 17.25
C LEU A 25 9.28 13.06 16.02
N MET A 26 8.89 11.80 15.81
CA MET A 26 9.29 11.04 14.61
C MET A 26 8.75 11.68 13.32
N THR A 27 7.51 12.17 13.32
CA THR A 27 6.92 12.82 12.15
C THR A 27 7.62 14.13 11.81
N GLU A 28 7.95 14.94 12.82
CA GLU A 28 8.71 16.19 12.65
C GLU A 28 10.11 15.93 12.12
N GLU A 29 10.82 14.94 12.66
CA GLU A 29 12.14 14.52 12.19
C GLU A 29 12.12 14.06 10.73
N GLN A 30 11.11 13.29 10.37
CA GLN A 30 10.92 12.80 9.00
C GLN A 30 10.69 13.94 8.01
N GLY A 31 9.96 14.98 8.44
CA GLY A 31 9.82 16.23 7.68
C GLY A 31 11.15 16.93 7.44
N LEU A 32 11.97 17.05 8.49
CA LEU A 32 13.30 17.67 8.40
C LEU A 32 14.24 16.88 7.49
N VAL A 33 14.25 15.55 7.57
CA VAL A 33 15.04 14.68 6.69
C VAL A 33 14.62 14.84 5.21
N THR A 34 13.32 14.95 4.96
CA THR A 34 12.78 15.15 3.61
C THR A 34 13.21 16.50 3.03
N GLU A 35 13.12 17.56 3.81
CA GLU A 35 13.54 18.90 3.38
C GLU A 35 15.06 18.98 3.21
N ALA A 36 15.84 18.41 4.10
CA ALA A 36 17.29 18.31 3.96
C ALA A 36 17.69 17.55 2.70
N ALA A 37 17.00 16.46 2.36
CA ALA A 37 17.24 15.72 1.14
C ALA A 37 16.91 16.53 -0.12
N LYS A 38 15.88 17.38 -0.07
CA LYS A 38 15.51 18.29 -1.16
C LYS A 38 16.59 19.38 -1.35
N LEU A 39 17.01 20.04 -0.27
CA LEU A 39 18.07 21.06 -0.28
C LEU A 39 19.40 20.48 -0.77
N ARG A 40 19.75 19.25 -0.35
CA ARG A 40 20.94 18.56 -0.83
C ARG A 40 20.88 18.30 -2.34
N ARG A 41 19.74 17.88 -2.89
CA ARG A 41 19.57 17.71 -4.34
C ARG A 41 19.80 19.00 -5.10
N GLN A 42 19.26 20.10 -4.58
CA GLN A 42 19.42 21.43 -5.16
C GLN A 42 20.90 21.84 -5.15
N ALA A 43 21.58 21.71 -4.02
CA ALA A 43 23.00 22.02 -3.92
C ALA A 43 23.90 21.19 -4.89
N ILE A 44 23.59 19.89 -5.06
CA ILE A 44 24.27 19.04 -6.04
C ILE A 44 24.01 19.53 -7.48
N ALA A 45 22.80 19.97 -7.80
CA ALA A 45 22.47 20.51 -9.10
C ALA A 45 23.24 21.81 -9.38
N GLU A 46 23.26 22.73 -8.43
CA GLU A 46 24.03 23.99 -8.49
C GLU A 46 25.54 23.75 -8.68
N ALA A 47 26.12 22.79 -7.93
CA ALA A 47 27.53 22.40 -8.10
C ALA A 47 27.81 21.86 -9.52
N ARG A 48 26.89 21.10 -10.10
CA ARG A 48 27.00 20.61 -11.48
C ARG A 48 26.90 21.73 -12.50
N GLU A 49 26.00 22.69 -12.32
CA GLU A 49 25.88 23.88 -13.15
C GLU A 49 27.10 24.78 -13.07
N ALA A 50 27.77 24.82 -11.91
CA ALA A 50 29.06 25.48 -11.71
C ALA A 50 30.25 24.72 -12.32
N GLY A 51 30.03 23.60 -13.02
CA GLY A 51 31.01 22.85 -13.77
C GLY A 51 31.75 21.73 -13.01
N MET A 52 31.40 21.48 -11.73
CA MET A 52 32.01 20.36 -10.98
C MET A 52 31.62 19.00 -11.57
N THR A 53 32.56 18.05 -11.62
CA THR A 53 32.30 16.68 -12.03
C THR A 53 31.60 15.86 -10.95
N LEU A 54 31.03 14.71 -11.30
CA LEU A 54 30.43 13.82 -10.30
C LEU A 54 31.46 13.23 -9.34
N GLU A 55 32.70 13.01 -9.83
CA GLU A 55 33.83 12.54 -9.04
C GLU A 55 34.26 13.56 -7.98
N GLU A 56 34.37 14.83 -8.35
CA GLU A 56 34.72 15.92 -7.42
C GLU A 56 33.66 16.11 -6.34
N ILE A 57 32.38 16.08 -6.72
CA ILE A 57 31.23 16.17 -5.76
C ILE A 57 31.26 14.94 -4.84
N ALA A 58 31.47 13.75 -5.39
CA ALA A 58 31.54 12.50 -4.63
C ALA A 58 32.68 12.51 -3.60
N GLY A 59 33.85 12.97 -4.03
CA GLY A 59 35.03 13.13 -3.14
C GLY A 59 34.71 14.11 -1.99
N SER A 60 34.06 15.24 -2.28
CA SER A 60 33.69 16.24 -1.26
C SER A 60 32.63 15.72 -0.26
N LEU A 61 31.74 14.83 -0.69
CA LEU A 61 30.69 14.25 0.15
C LEU A 61 31.10 12.92 0.82
N GLY A 62 32.28 12.37 0.53
CA GLY A 62 32.72 11.08 1.06
C GLY A 62 31.91 9.87 0.57
N VAL A 63 31.33 9.95 -0.64
CA VAL A 63 30.47 8.90 -1.22
C VAL A 63 30.94 8.52 -2.62
N SER A 64 30.36 7.46 -3.20
CA SER A 64 30.67 7.08 -4.59
C SER A 64 29.98 8.01 -5.62
N PRO A 65 30.54 8.19 -6.85
CA PRO A 65 29.90 8.95 -7.92
C PRO A 65 28.50 8.43 -8.28
N GLY A 66 28.28 7.11 -8.22
CA GLY A 66 26.99 6.49 -8.39
C GLY A 66 25.97 6.96 -7.34
N ARG A 67 26.41 7.11 -6.09
CA ARG A 67 25.58 7.62 -5.00
C ARG A 67 25.20 9.10 -5.20
N VAL A 68 26.13 9.93 -5.67
CA VAL A 68 25.81 11.33 -6.04
C VAL A 68 24.79 11.38 -7.17
N SER A 69 24.93 10.52 -8.17
CA SER A 69 23.96 10.42 -9.26
C SER A 69 22.55 10.05 -8.76
N GLN A 70 22.45 9.13 -7.80
CA GLN A 70 21.20 8.77 -7.15
C GLN A 70 20.62 9.94 -6.34
N MET A 71 21.44 10.61 -5.54
CA MET A 71 21.04 11.78 -4.74
C MET A 71 20.49 12.92 -5.61
N ARG A 72 21.08 13.15 -6.79
CA ARG A 72 20.64 14.16 -7.75
C ARG A 72 19.28 13.87 -8.36
N LYS A 73 19.05 12.60 -8.74
CA LYS A 73 17.81 12.21 -9.44
C LYS A 73 16.57 12.25 -8.54
N GLY A 74 16.74 12.31 -7.21
CA GLY A 74 15.64 12.15 -6.26
C GLY A 74 15.04 10.74 -6.34
N PRO A 75 13.94 10.46 -5.63
CA PRO A 75 13.17 9.26 -5.83
C PRO A 75 12.37 9.39 -7.14
N THR A 76 13.05 9.40 -8.27
CA THR A 76 12.43 8.98 -9.52
C THR A 76 12.38 7.48 -9.44
N ALA A 77 11.23 6.94 -9.13
CA ALA A 77 10.89 5.57 -9.47
C ALA A 77 10.98 5.46 -11.02
N LYS A 78 12.22 5.38 -11.55
CA LYS A 78 12.41 4.80 -12.85
C LYS A 78 12.09 3.33 -12.63
N ALA A 79 10.85 2.94 -12.98
CA ALA A 79 10.44 1.56 -12.92
C ALA A 79 11.57 0.71 -13.55
N PRO A 80 12.02 -0.37 -12.87
CA PRO A 80 12.97 -1.28 -13.48
C PRO A 80 12.40 -1.69 -14.83
N THR A 81 13.21 -1.64 -15.88
CA THR A 81 12.88 -2.14 -17.21
C THR A 81 12.77 -3.66 -17.11
N GLY A 82 11.64 -4.13 -16.60
CA GLY A 82 11.21 -5.52 -16.74
C GLY A 82 10.80 -5.80 -18.19
N PRO A 83 10.57 -7.06 -18.56
CA PRO A 83 10.12 -7.43 -19.90
C PRO A 83 8.92 -6.57 -20.29
N ALA A 84 8.88 -6.11 -21.53
CA ALA A 84 7.87 -5.19 -22.02
C ALA A 84 6.47 -5.76 -21.80
N SER A 85 5.73 -5.18 -20.86
CA SER A 85 4.35 -5.55 -20.62
C SER A 85 3.46 -5.07 -21.75
N ARG A 86 2.56 -5.92 -22.24
CA ARG A 86 1.62 -5.65 -23.32
C ARG A 86 0.37 -4.90 -22.87
N GLY A 87 0.45 -4.02 -21.88
CA GLY A 87 -0.71 -3.28 -21.39
C GLY A 87 -0.32 -2.12 -20.48
N PRO A 88 -1.30 -1.33 -20.01
CA PRO A 88 -1.04 -0.21 -19.14
C PRO A 88 -0.41 -0.70 -17.82
N ARG A 89 0.61 0.01 -17.35
CA ARG A 89 1.20 -0.22 -16.02
C ARG A 89 0.45 0.62 -15.01
N VAL A 90 -0.13 -0.03 -14.03
CA VAL A 90 -0.77 0.65 -12.90
C VAL A 90 0.22 0.68 -11.74
N LEU A 91 0.53 1.87 -11.23
CA LEU A 91 1.29 2.01 -10.00
C LEU A 91 0.36 1.77 -8.81
N VAL A 92 0.60 0.70 -8.07
CA VAL A 92 -0.09 0.45 -6.81
C VAL A 92 0.67 1.17 -5.70
N GLN A 93 0.14 2.31 -5.25
CA GLN A 93 0.66 3.00 -4.09
C GLN A 93 0.05 2.42 -2.83
N ARG A 94 0.87 2.20 -1.81
CA ARG A 94 0.39 1.82 -0.49
C ARG A 94 -0.15 3.05 0.21
N ALA A 95 -1.40 2.98 0.65
CA ALA A 95 -1.94 3.98 1.54
C ALA A 95 -1.13 3.99 2.84
N LEU A 96 -0.44 5.08 3.11
CA LEU A 96 0.13 5.30 4.43
C LEU A 96 -1.04 5.44 5.42
N PRO A 97 -1.05 4.71 6.55
CA PRO A 97 -2.15 4.74 7.52
C PRO A 97 -2.45 6.14 8.07
N THR A 98 -1.51 7.06 7.93
CA THR A 98 -1.52 8.42 8.48
C THR A 98 -2.13 9.47 7.57
N GLU A 99 -2.41 9.17 6.28
CA GLU A 99 -3.02 10.16 5.39
C GLU A 99 -4.55 10.07 5.40
N PRO A 100 -5.27 11.01 6.04
CA PRO A 100 -6.74 11.03 6.08
C PRO A 100 -7.38 11.13 4.70
N SER A 101 -6.70 11.78 3.75
CA SER A 101 -7.16 11.94 2.36
C SER A 101 -7.24 10.62 1.58
N VAL A 102 -6.51 9.60 2.01
CA VAL A 102 -6.51 8.26 1.41
C VAL A 102 -7.61 7.38 2.02
N ARG A 103 -8.14 7.73 3.19
CA ARG A 103 -9.29 7.09 3.84
C ARG A 103 -10.63 7.63 3.34
N GLY A 104 -10.69 8.06 2.10
CA GLY A 104 -11.87 8.67 1.51
C GLY A 104 -12.94 7.67 1.07
N SER A 105 -14.05 8.22 0.64
CA SER A 105 -15.24 7.53 0.11
C SER A 105 -15.01 6.78 -1.21
N ARG A 106 -13.84 6.95 -1.87
CA ARG A 106 -13.52 6.32 -3.15
C ARG A 106 -12.51 5.19 -3.00
N SER A 107 -12.59 4.20 -3.88
CA SER A 107 -11.59 3.14 -3.97
C SER A 107 -10.21 3.73 -4.28
N LEU A 108 -9.20 3.36 -3.48
CA LEU A 108 -7.81 3.78 -3.69
C LEU A 108 -7.34 3.55 -5.13
N PHE A 109 -7.71 2.41 -5.73
CA PHE A 109 -7.40 2.10 -7.13
C PHE A 109 -7.90 3.17 -8.10
N LEU A 110 -9.14 3.63 -7.95
CA LEU A 110 -9.70 4.64 -8.86
C LEU A 110 -8.89 5.92 -8.80
N VAL A 111 -8.55 6.36 -7.58
CA VAL A 111 -7.75 7.58 -7.37
C VAL A 111 -6.34 7.43 -7.92
N GLU A 112 -5.68 6.29 -7.69
CA GLU A 112 -4.31 6.03 -8.15
C GLU A 112 -4.22 5.96 -9.68
N ALA A 113 -5.14 5.26 -10.33
CA ALA A 113 -5.16 5.12 -11.78
C ALA A 113 -5.51 6.46 -12.47
N GLU A 114 -6.47 7.20 -11.94
CA GLU A 114 -6.80 8.55 -12.45
C GLU A 114 -5.62 9.52 -12.36
N LYS A 115 -4.85 9.49 -11.25
CA LYS A 115 -3.63 10.30 -11.10
C LYS A 115 -2.55 9.97 -12.14
N GLN A 116 -2.60 8.76 -12.70
CA GLN A 116 -1.69 8.32 -13.76
C GLN A 116 -2.24 8.57 -15.17
N GLY A 117 -3.40 9.21 -15.29
CA GLY A 117 -4.06 9.49 -16.56
C GLY A 117 -4.75 8.27 -17.19
N LEU A 118 -4.95 7.19 -16.41
CA LEU A 118 -5.67 6.00 -16.85
C LEU A 118 -7.16 6.15 -16.53
N ARG A 119 -8.01 5.45 -17.30
CA ARG A 119 -9.46 5.35 -17.04
C ARG A 119 -9.75 4.08 -16.23
N PRO A 120 -9.92 4.18 -14.90
CA PRO A 120 -10.19 3.02 -14.09
C PRO A 120 -11.68 2.71 -14.05
N GLU A 121 -12.00 1.42 -14.15
CA GLU A 121 -13.34 0.91 -13.92
C GLU A 121 -13.34 -0.25 -12.92
N ARG A 122 -14.48 -0.56 -12.38
CA ARG A 122 -14.69 -1.72 -11.50
C ARG A 122 -16.02 -2.39 -11.81
N ARG A 123 -16.00 -3.71 -11.87
CA ARG A 123 -17.18 -4.54 -12.09
C ARG A 123 -17.28 -5.59 -10.98
N MET A 124 -18.46 -5.70 -10.36
CA MET A 124 -18.71 -6.75 -9.39
C MET A 124 -18.79 -8.11 -10.11
N LEU A 125 -18.04 -9.09 -9.62
CA LEU A 125 -18.04 -10.45 -10.12
C LEU A 125 -18.88 -11.37 -9.24
N TYR A 126 -18.83 -11.17 -7.92
CA TYR A 126 -19.49 -12.04 -6.97
C TYR A 126 -19.71 -11.32 -5.63
N VAL A 127 -20.83 -11.58 -5.00
CA VAL A 127 -21.10 -11.32 -3.59
C VAL A 127 -21.89 -12.48 -3.03
N GLY A 128 -21.43 -13.04 -1.92
CA GLY A 128 -22.10 -14.18 -1.27
C GLY A 128 -21.24 -14.82 -0.20
N LEU A 129 -21.73 -15.91 0.35
CA LEU A 129 -20.97 -16.74 1.30
C LEU A 129 -20.06 -17.70 0.54
N GLU A 130 -18.83 -17.84 1.01
CA GLU A 130 -17.89 -18.88 0.57
C GLU A 130 -17.09 -19.40 1.77
N PRO A 131 -16.59 -20.66 1.73
CA PRO A 131 -15.81 -21.20 2.81
C PRO A 131 -14.45 -20.48 2.91
N ALA A 132 -14.04 -20.12 4.14
CA ALA A 132 -12.76 -19.49 4.42
C ALA A 132 -11.61 -20.43 4.02
N SER A 133 -10.69 -19.93 3.20
CA SER A 133 -9.40 -20.59 2.99
C SER A 133 -8.55 -20.48 4.27
N GLU A 134 -7.52 -21.31 4.40
CA GLU A 134 -6.60 -21.26 5.55
C GLU A 134 -6.04 -19.86 5.80
N HIS A 135 -5.56 -19.19 4.75
CA HIS A 135 -4.96 -17.85 4.86
C HIS A 135 -5.98 -16.78 5.28
N VAL A 136 -7.16 -16.79 4.67
CA VAL A 136 -8.21 -15.81 4.99
C VAL A 136 -8.81 -16.12 6.35
N GLY A 137 -9.02 -17.40 6.69
CA GLY A 137 -9.52 -17.83 7.98
C GLY A 137 -8.59 -17.40 9.13
N SER A 138 -7.29 -17.59 8.96
CA SER A 138 -6.28 -17.12 9.93
C SER A 138 -6.37 -15.61 10.16
N CYS A 139 -6.47 -14.81 9.10
CA CYS A 139 -6.61 -13.35 9.21
C CYS A 139 -7.93 -12.91 9.86
N LEU A 140 -9.04 -13.61 9.56
CA LEU A 140 -10.36 -13.33 10.15
C LEU A 140 -10.56 -13.96 11.53
N ARG A 141 -9.59 -14.79 12.00
CA ARG A 141 -9.67 -15.58 13.23
C ARG A 141 -10.91 -16.48 13.26
N VAL A 142 -11.15 -17.16 12.15
CA VAL A 142 -12.17 -18.20 12.01
C VAL A 142 -11.53 -19.51 11.53
N GLU A 143 -12.19 -20.63 11.76
CA GLU A 143 -11.72 -21.93 11.29
C GLU A 143 -11.78 -22.01 9.77
N THR A 144 -10.84 -22.74 9.16
CA THR A 144 -10.86 -23.04 7.72
C THR A 144 -12.17 -23.74 7.37
N GLY A 145 -12.82 -23.27 6.30
CA GLY A 145 -14.12 -23.81 5.87
C GLY A 145 -15.33 -23.14 6.50
N THR A 146 -15.15 -22.24 7.50
CA THR A 146 -16.24 -21.41 8.03
C THR A 146 -16.77 -20.51 6.92
N ASP A 147 -18.09 -20.36 6.83
CA ASP A 147 -18.72 -19.45 5.88
C ASP A 147 -18.36 -17.99 6.20
N ILE A 148 -17.87 -17.29 5.21
CA ILE A 148 -17.50 -15.88 5.25
C ILE A 148 -18.15 -15.12 4.10
N VAL A 149 -18.46 -13.86 4.30
CA VAL A 149 -18.93 -12.99 3.21
C VAL A 149 -17.77 -12.63 2.30
N ALA A 150 -17.88 -12.94 1.02
CA ALA A 150 -16.92 -12.56 -0.01
C ALA A 150 -17.53 -11.58 -1.01
N ARG A 151 -16.79 -10.53 -1.35
CA ARG A 151 -17.16 -9.51 -2.35
C ARG A 151 -16.04 -9.39 -3.36
N ARG A 152 -16.16 -10.05 -4.50
CA ARG A 152 -15.13 -10.10 -5.55
C ARG A 152 -15.46 -9.17 -6.69
N LYS A 153 -14.47 -8.36 -7.10
CA LYS A 153 -14.60 -7.41 -8.19
C LYS A 153 -13.39 -7.45 -9.11
N LEU A 154 -13.65 -7.23 -10.39
CA LEU A 154 -12.62 -6.97 -11.39
C LEU A 154 -12.37 -5.47 -11.47
N MET A 155 -11.12 -5.10 -11.64
CA MET A 155 -10.69 -3.73 -11.88
C MET A 155 -9.94 -3.65 -13.20
N THR A 156 -10.32 -2.69 -14.02
CA THR A 156 -9.69 -2.42 -15.33
C THR A 156 -9.06 -1.04 -15.34
N ALA A 157 -8.06 -0.85 -16.17
CA ALA A 157 -7.46 0.44 -16.49
C ALA A 157 -7.36 0.54 -18.00
N ASP A 158 -7.96 1.56 -18.61
CA ASP A 158 -8.13 1.71 -20.07
C ASP A 158 -8.70 0.42 -20.72
N ASP A 159 -9.77 -0.11 -20.14
CA ASP A 159 -10.45 -1.34 -20.54
C ASP A 159 -9.64 -2.65 -20.38
N VAL A 160 -8.39 -2.57 -19.92
CA VAL A 160 -7.53 -3.74 -19.69
C VAL A 160 -7.73 -4.25 -18.26
N PRO A 161 -8.05 -5.55 -18.07
CA PRO A 161 -8.11 -6.16 -16.74
C PRO A 161 -6.75 -6.09 -16.05
N VAL A 162 -6.68 -5.47 -14.88
CA VAL A 162 -5.40 -5.29 -14.17
C VAL A 162 -5.36 -6.03 -12.86
N ARG A 163 -6.48 -6.09 -12.13
CA ARG A 163 -6.52 -6.83 -10.86
C ARG A 163 -7.91 -7.33 -10.48
N ILE A 164 -7.94 -8.41 -9.70
CA ILE A 164 -9.12 -8.91 -9.00
C ILE A 164 -8.95 -8.52 -7.53
N ALA A 165 -9.99 -7.95 -6.93
CA ALA A 165 -9.98 -7.61 -5.50
C ALA A 165 -11.17 -8.29 -4.82
N THR A 166 -10.88 -9.11 -3.80
CA THR A 166 -11.90 -9.77 -2.98
C THR A 166 -11.82 -9.24 -1.55
N SER A 167 -12.91 -8.69 -1.08
CA SER A 167 -13.06 -8.29 0.32
C SER A 167 -13.77 -9.41 1.06
N TYR A 168 -13.18 -9.88 2.16
CA TYR A 168 -13.74 -10.92 3.01
C TYR A 168 -14.11 -10.36 4.38
N PHE A 169 -15.21 -10.87 4.92
CA PHE A 169 -15.75 -10.45 6.21
C PHE A 169 -16.28 -11.65 6.97
N ARG A 170 -16.22 -11.61 8.27
CA ARG A 170 -16.86 -12.59 9.14
C ARG A 170 -18.38 -12.56 8.95
N ALA A 171 -18.98 -13.71 8.63
CA ALA A 171 -20.42 -13.78 8.39
C ALA A 171 -21.23 -13.54 9.67
N ASP A 172 -20.73 -13.94 10.84
CA ASP A 172 -21.36 -13.70 12.14
C ASP A 172 -21.43 -12.21 12.54
N LEU A 173 -20.57 -11.35 11.98
CA LEU A 173 -20.56 -9.91 12.25
C LEU A 173 -21.21 -9.09 11.14
N PHE A 174 -21.12 -9.55 9.89
CA PHE A 174 -21.47 -8.73 8.72
C PHE A 174 -22.48 -9.41 7.76
N GLY A 175 -22.87 -10.68 8.02
CA GLY A 175 -23.73 -11.45 7.12
C GLY A 175 -25.11 -10.87 6.93
N ASP A 176 -25.70 -10.30 7.98
CA ASP A 176 -27.03 -9.69 7.97
C ASP A 176 -26.98 -8.17 7.76
N THR A 177 -25.90 -7.66 7.15
CA THR A 177 -25.72 -6.22 6.91
C THR A 177 -25.64 -5.91 5.43
N ARG A 178 -25.72 -4.62 5.08
CA ARG A 178 -25.52 -4.13 3.71
C ARG A 178 -24.15 -4.54 3.10
N ILE A 179 -23.21 -5.01 3.92
CA ILE A 179 -21.92 -5.51 3.45
C ILE A 179 -22.11 -6.84 2.69
N ALA A 180 -23.13 -7.63 3.01
CA ALA A 180 -23.43 -8.88 2.31
C ALA A 180 -24.35 -8.70 1.08
N GLU A 181 -24.86 -7.49 0.82
CA GLU A 181 -25.70 -7.21 -0.33
C GLU A 181 -24.91 -7.09 -1.63
N PRO A 182 -25.47 -7.47 -2.80
CA PRO A 182 -24.73 -7.51 -4.07
C PRO A 182 -24.31 -6.14 -4.61
N GLU A 183 -24.98 -5.05 -4.21
CA GLU A 183 -24.71 -3.70 -4.68
C GLU A 183 -23.36 -3.17 -4.16
N PHE A 184 -22.82 -2.16 -4.85
CA PHE A 184 -21.67 -1.42 -4.32
C PHE A 184 -22.06 -0.65 -3.06
N VAL A 185 -21.34 -0.90 -1.97
CA VAL A 185 -21.55 -0.19 -0.70
C VAL A 185 -21.12 1.26 -0.83
N THR A 186 -22.03 2.18 -0.59
CA THR A 186 -21.81 3.63 -0.62
C THR A 186 -21.89 4.24 0.78
N PRO A 187 -21.07 5.24 1.12
CA PRO A 187 -19.99 5.80 0.30
C PRO A 187 -18.78 4.87 0.17
N SER A 188 -18.53 3.96 1.13
CA SER A 188 -17.45 2.98 1.09
C SER A 188 -17.70 1.82 2.05
N LEU A 189 -16.99 0.69 1.85
CA LEU A 189 -16.98 -0.42 2.81
C LEU A 189 -16.45 0.03 4.18
N GLN A 190 -15.42 0.89 4.22
CA GLN A 190 -14.91 1.43 5.47
C GLN A 190 -16.00 2.17 6.26
N SER A 191 -16.72 3.08 5.61
CA SER A 191 -17.80 3.83 6.27
C SER A 191 -18.92 2.91 6.75
N ALA A 192 -19.22 1.82 6.03
CA ALA A 192 -20.22 0.85 6.45
C ALA A 192 -19.76 0.07 7.70
N ILE A 193 -18.48 -0.32 7.77
CA ILE A 193 -17.90 -0.99 8.93
C ILE A 193 -17.89 -0.05 10.14
N GLU A 194 -17.50 1.21 9.96
CA GLU A 194 -17.49 2.21 11.03
C GLU A 194 -18.90 2.53 11.55
N ALA A 195 -19.91 2.56 10.67
CA ALA A 195 -21.31 2.74 11.04
C ALA A 195 -21.87 1.58 11.90
N LEU A 196 -21.26 0.39 11.80
CA LEU A 196 -21.58 -0.76 12.65
C LEU A 196 -20.83 -0.75 13.98
N GLY A 197 -20.06 0.31 14.27
CA GLY A 197 -19.34 0.50 15.53
C GLY A 197 -17.87 0.06 15.51
N TYR A 198 -17.38 -0.49 14.41
CA TYR A 198 -16.01 -0.96 14.30
C TYR A 198 -15.08 0.14 13.78
N ARG A 199 -14.30 0.76 14.66
CA ARG A 199 -13.28 1.74 14.27
C ARG A 199 -11.99 1.04 13.84
N PHE A 200 -11.44 1.44 12.69
CA PHE A 200 -10.17 0.88 12.21
C PHE A 200 -9.01 1.27 13.13
N GLY A 201 -8.25 0.27 13.56
CA GLY A 201 -7.05 0.40 14.36
C GLY A 201 -5.78 0.22 13.52
N HIS A 202 -5.33 -1.02 13.34
CA HIS A 202 -4.14 -1.36 12.57
C HIS A 202 -4.46 -2.27 11.38
N ALA A 203 -3.49 -2.47 10.50
CA ALA A 203 -3.59 -3.43 9.41
C ALA A 203 -2.22 -4.06 9.15
N GLU A 204 -2.25 -5.33 8.77
CA GLU A 204 -1.10 -6.11 8.32
C GLU A 204 -1.24 -6.38 6.83
N GLU A 205 -0.12 -6.45 6.11
CA GLU A 205 -0.13 -6.69 4.68
C GLU A 205 1.01 -7.62 4.28
N VAL A 206 0.69 -8.65 3.50
CA VAL A 206 1.64 -9.63 2.97
C VAL A 206 1.55 -9.65 1.46
N LEU A 207 2.70 -9.63 0.79
CA LEU A 207 2.82 -9.76 -0.66
C LEU A 207 3.47 -11.08 -1.01
N THR A 208 2.86 -11.80 -1.96
CA THR A 208 3.39 -13.07 -2.50
C THR A 208 3.28 -13.06 -4.01
N ALA A 209 4.34 -13.47 -4.70
CA ALA A 209 4.31 -13.69 -6.14
C ALA A 209 4.17 -15.19 -6.44
N ARG A 210 3.26 -15.53 -7.35
CA ARG A 210 3.00 -16.92 -7.75
C ARG A 210 2.44 -17.02 -9.17
N PRO A 211 2.46 -18.19 -9.80
CA PRO A 211 1.72 -18.41 -11.04
C PRO A 211 0.23 -18.12 -10.86
N ALA A 212 -0.40 -17.57 -11.90
CA ALA A 212 -1.84 -17.36 -11.91
C ALA A 212 -2.59 -18.70 -11.91
N THR A 213 -3.69 -18.78 -11.16
CA THR A 213 -4.66 -19.87 -11.30
C THR A 213 -5.42 -19.74 -12.62
N THR A 214 -6.09 -20.80 -13.06
CA THR A 214 -6.92 -20.77 -14.28
C THR A 214 -7.99 -19.68 -14.24
N PHE A 215 -8.66 -19.50 -13.10
CA PHE A 215 -9.65 -18.44 -12.90
C PHE A 215 -9.02 -17.04 -13.03
N GLU A 216 -7.88 -16.81 -12.39
CA GLU A 216 -7.17 -15.54 -12.44
C GLU A 216 -6.65 -15.24 -13.83
N ALA A 217 -6.02 -16.21 -14.48
CA ALA A 217 -5.51 -16.05 -15.85
C ALA A 217 -6.64 -15.72 -16.83
N THR A 218 -7.77 -16.42 -16.75
CA THR A 218 -8.94 -16.14 -17.61
C THR A 218 -9.55 -14.77 -17.30
N THR A 219 -9.73 -14.44 -16.02
CA THR A 219 -10.38 -13.18 -15.60
C THR A 219 -9.53 -11.95 -15.90
N LEU A 220 -8.21 -12.09 -15.76
CA LEU A 220 -7.24 -11.02 -16.02
C LEU A 220 -6.71 -11.03 -17.46
N GLU A 221 -7.16 -11.95 -18.31
CA GLU A 221 -6.69 -12.08 -19.69
C GLU A 221 -5.15 -12.15 -19.76
N LEU A 222 -4.57 -13.07 -18.96
CA LEU A 222 -3.13 -13.28 -18.88
C LEU A 222 -2.68 -14.31 -19.91
N ASP A 223 -1.48 -14.13 -20.45
CA ASP A 223 -0.83 -15.15 -21.26
C ASP A 223 -0.47 -16.39 -20.39
N PRO A 224 -0.40 -17.60 -20.99
CA PRO A 224 -0.02 -18.80 -20.27
C PRO A 224 1.32 -18.66 -19.54
N GLY A 225 1.34 -18.98 -18.26
CA GLY A 225 2.54 -18.93 -17.42
C GLY A 225 2.84 -17.55 -16.83
N GLU A 226 2.00 -16.54 -17.06
CA GLU A 226 2.16 -15.25 -16.37
C GLU A 226 1.93 -15.40 -14.86
N TRP A 227 2.64 -14.57 -14.13
CA TRP A 227 2.60 -14.49 -12.67
C TRP A 227 1.69 -13.39 -12.21
N VAL A 228 1.13 -13.59 -11.03
CA VAL A 228 0.39 -12.58 -10.29
C VAL A 228 1.13 -12.22 -9.01
N VAL A 229 0.92 -10.99 -8.55
CA VAL A 229 1.27 -10.57 -7.20
C VAL A 229 -0.01 -10.56 -6.38
N GLN A 230 -0.07 -11.42 -5.39
CA GLN A 230 -1.14 -11.47 -4.40
C GLN A 230 -0.78 -10.56 -3.25
N VAL A 231 -1.66 -9.63 -2.93
CA VAL A 231 -1.56 -8.76 -1.75
C VAL A 231 -2.70 -9.12 -0.82
N LEU A 232 -2.37 -9.63 0.35
CA LEU A 232 -3.34 -9.94 1.39
C LEU A 232 -3.20 -8.91 2.51
N ARG A 233 -4.26 -8.14 2.76
CA ARG A 233 -4.32 -7.13 3.80
C ARG A 233 -5.40 -7.48 4.81
N ALA A 234 -5.00 -7.73 6.05
CA ALA A 234 -5.91 -7.89 7.18
C ALA A 234 -6.01 -6.56 7.94
N SER A 235 -7.24 -6.11 8.20
CA SER A 235 -7.52 -4.89 8.96
C SER A 235 -8.29 -5.23 10.23
N TYR A 236 -7.88 -4.63 11.33
CA TYR A 236 -8.42 -4.86 12.66
C TYR A 236 -9.00 -3.57 13.23
N SER A 237 -10.01 -3.70 14.07
CA SER A 237 -10.56 -2.57 14.82
C SER A 237 -9.57 -2.09 15.90
N THR A 238 -9.90 -0.98 16.54
CA THR A 238 -9.15 -0.48 17.72
C THR A 238 -9.20 -1.46 18.91
N GLU A 239 -10.14 -2.40 18.91
CA GLU A 239 -10.31 -3.47 19.89
C GLU A 239 -9.74 -4.79 19.41
N ASP A 240 -8.89 -4.76 18.39
CA ASP A 240 -8.21 -5.93 17.79
C ASP A 240 -9.17 -6.96 17.16
N THR A 241 -10.42 -6.58 16.83
CA THR A 241 -11.35 -7.45 16.10
C THR A 241 -11.02 -7.42 14.61
N PRO A 242 -10.89 -8.59 13.93
CA PRO A 242 -10.74 -8.63 12.48
C PRO A 242 -12.00 -8.11 11.79
N VAL A 243 -11.89 -7.00 11.07
CA VAL A 243 -13.04 -6.33 10.45
C VAL A 243 -13.07 -6.40 8.95
N HIS A 244 -11.93 -6.65 8.31
CA HIS A 244 -11.85 -6.74 6.85
C HIS A 244 -10.55 -7.42 6.43
N VAL A 245 -10.65 -8.40 5.57
CA VAL A 245 -9.51 -8.93 4.83
C VAL A 245 -9.70 -8.60 3.35
N LEU A 246 -8.71 -7.96 2.76
CA LEU A 246 -8.67 -7.63 1.33
C LEU A 246 -7.60 -8.45 0.65
N GLU A 247 -8.00 -9.35 -0.21
CA GLU A 247 -7.12 -10.04 -1.15
C GLU A 247 -7.14 -9.31 -2.50
N THR A 248 -5.97 -8.94 -2.98
CA THR A 248 -5.84 -8.31 -4.30
C THR A 248 -4.88 -9.13 -5.15
N ILE A 249 -5.37 -9.67 -6.25
CA ILE A 249 -4.60 -10.41 -7.24
C ILE A 249 -4.26 -9.45 -8.38
N CYS A 250 -3.02 -9.08 -8.48
CA CYS A 250 -2.50 -8.12 -9.46
C CYS A 250 -1.81 -8.85 -10.61
N ALA A 251 -2.17 -8.57 -11.86
CA ALA A 251 -1.42 -9.02 -13.02
C ALA A 251 0.03 -8.52 -12.92
N GLY A 252 1.01 -9.43 -12.80
CA GLY A 252 2.40 -9.07 -12.52
C GLY A 252 3.03 -8.21 -13.61
N SER A 253 2.65 -8.45 -14.88
CA SER A 253 3.10 -7.66 -16.03
C SER A 253 2.49 -6.24 -16.10
N ARG A 254 1.43 -5.96 -15.33
CA ARG A 254 0.64 -4.72 -15.37
C ARG A 254 0.72 -3.90 -14.10
N HIS A 255 1.54 -4.31 -13.11
CA HIS A 255 1.69 -3.61 -11.83
C HIS A 255 3.14 -3.31 -11.49
N VAL A 256 3.34 -2.21 -10.78
CA VAL A 256 4.60 -1.85 -10.15
C VAL A 256 4.31 -1.50 -8.69
N PHE A 257 5.07 -2.11 -7.78
CA PHE A 257 4.97 -1.88 -6.35
C PHE A 257 6.17 -1.02 -5.89
N PRO A 258 6.03 0.31 -5.80
CA PRO A 258 7.08 1.15 -5.26
C PRO A 258 7.15 0.92 -3.74
N ILE A 259 8.30 0.47 -3.26
CA ILE A 259 8.59 0.34 -1.83
C ILE A 259 9.55 1.47 -1.48
N GLY A 260 9.09 2.46 -0.72
CA GLY A 260 9.94 3.50 -0.17
C GLY A 260 10.63 2.98 1.09
N GLN A 261 11.94 2.99 1.11
CA GLN A 261 12.72 2.78 2.34
C GLN A 261 13.23 4.14 2.80
N VAL A 262 12.94 4.48 4.04
CA VAL A 262 13.64 5.57 4.74
C VAL A 262 14.91 4.94 5.30
N ALA A 263 16.07 5.28 4.73
CA ALA A 263 17.33 4.85 5.28
C ALA A 263 17.51 5.47 6.67
N GLY A 264 17.41 4.66 7.70
CA GLY A 264 17.99 4.95 9.00
C GLY A 264 19.51 5.05 8.83
N ALA A 265 20.18 5.91 9.58
CA ALA A 265 21.59 6.25 9.39
C ALA A 265 22.57 5.09 9.60
N ASP A 266 22.16 3.92 10.07
CA ASP A 266 23.05 2.89 10.60
C ASP A 266 22.81 1.44 10.10
N GLU A 267 22.00 1.22 9.05
CA GLU A 267 21.81 -0.12 8.53
C GLU A 267 21.98 -0.16 6.99
N PHE A 268 23.23 -0.29 6.56
CA PHE A 268 23.72 -1.08 5.38
C PHE A 268 25.22 -1.01 5.31
#